data_2edd46a542b6ec4f92885b2286bb4aaf
#
_entry.id   2edd46a542b6ec4f92885b2286bb4aaf
#
_cell.length_a   1.000
_cell.length_b   1.000
_cell.length_c   1.000
_cell.angle_alpha   90.00
_cell.angle_beta   90.00
_cell.angle_gamma   90.00
#
_symmetry.space_group_name_H-M   'P 1'
#
loop_
_entity.id
_entity.type
_entity.pdbx_description
1 polymer ?
#
loop_
_entity_poly.entity_id
_entity_poly.type
_entity_poly.pdbx_seq_one_letter_code
_entity_poly.pdbx_strand_id
1 'polypeptide(L)'
;MSSRLNILLTFLALFFVILGACSSCAVFPRGPEPSPDLSKITFDLAPINDEGLAGPPDGLVAIDYELCIPATPQAQQEVNRMDPTVKFYPGSAGRIGCSKDQVLAIGNTHQKGWKIVLQQLTSLDYVKRIDRSFGE
;
A
#
# COMPACT_ATOMS: atom_id res chain seq x y z
N MET A 1 -15.76 23.00 -63.28
CA MET A 1 -15.72 23.37 -61.86
C MET A 1 -16.39 22.35 -60.91
N SER A 2 -17.03 21.31 -61.40
CA SER A 2 -17.79 20.35 -60.60
C SER A 2 -16.95 19.23 -59.95
N SER A 3 -15.77 18.90 -60.52
CA SER A 3 -14.98 17.73 -60.12
C SER A 3 -14.16 17.96 -58.82
N ARG A 4 -13.79 19.20 -58.52
CA ARG A 4 -12.99 19.49 -57.32
C ARG A 4 -13.82 19.58 -56.03
N LEU A 5 -15.11 19.89 -56.18
CA LEU A 5 -16.04 19.95 -55.04
C LEU A 5 -16.39 18.58 -54.49
N ASN A 6 -16.50 17.57 -55.37
CA ASN A 6 -16.81 16.21 -54.96
C ASN A 6 -15.64 15.51 -54.24
N ILE A 7 -14.38 15.87 -54.58
CA ILE A 7 -13.20 15.31 -53.92
C ILE A 7 -13.08 15.88 -52.48
N LEU A 8 -13.44 17.15 -52.30
CA LEU A 8 -13.39 17.78 -50.96
C LEU A 8 -14.45 17.19 -50.00
N LEU A 9 -15.65 16.88 -50.53
CA LEU A 9 -16.72 16.25 -49.75
C LEU A 9 -16.39 14.79 -49.37
N THR A 10 -15.71 14.04 -50.24
CA THR A 10 -15.30 12.65 -49.94
C THR A 10 -14.19 12.60 -48.88
N PHE A 11 -13.27 13.56 -48.87
CA PHE A 11 -12.25 13.64 -47.82
C PHE A 11 -12.83 14.05 -46.46
N LEU A 12 -13.86 14.90 -46.43
CA LEU A 12 -14.52 15.30 -45.21
C LEU A 12 -15.35 14.15 -44.60
N ALA A 13 -15.95 13.30 -45.44
CA ALA A 13 -16.70 12.13 -44.98
C ALA A 13 -15.80 11.01 -44.40
N LEU A 14 -14.58 10.85 -44.95
CA LEU A 14 -13.62 9.85 -44.46
C LEU A 14 -12.99 10.29 -43.11
N PHE A 15 -12.88 11.60 -42.84
CA PHE A 15 -12.27 12.11 -41.61
C PHE A 15 -13.19 11.94 -40.37
N PHE A 16 -14.52 11.84 -40.59
CA PHE A 16 -15.48 11.65 -39.49
C PHE A 16 -15.65 10.20 -39.03
N VAL A 17 -15.21 9.21 -39.85
CA VAL A 17 -15.33 7.79 -39.49
C VAL A 17 -14.22 7.30 -38.58
N ILE A 18 -13.10 8.03 -38.45
CA ILE A 18 -11.93 7.62 -37.63
C ILE A 18 -12.01 8.08 -36.17
N LEU A 19 -12.95 8.98 -35.81
CA LEU A 19 -13.10 9.50 -34.44
C LEU A 19 -14.08 8.71 -33.57
N GLY A 20 -14.62 7.59 -34.02
CA GLY A 20 -15.68 6.85 -33.32
C GLY A 20 -15.27 5.55 -32.59
N ALA A 21 -13.98 5.23 -32.47
CA ALA A 21 -13.56 3.94 -31.95
C ALA A 21 -12.50 4.02 -30.86
N CYS A 22 -12.77 4.72 -29.77
CA CYS A 22 -11.98 4.61 -28.54
C CYS A 22 -12.82 4.92 -27.32
N SER A 23 -13.82 4.09 -27.04
CA SER A 23 -14.54 4.13 -25.75
C SER A 23 -14.92 2.72 -25.30
N SER A 24 -13.92 1.84 -25.28
CA SER A 24 -14.00 0.62 -24.48
C SER A 24 -12.98 0.79 -23.34
N CYS A 25 -13.31 1.62 -22.35
CA CYS A 25 -12.75 1.47 -21.03
C CYS A 25 -13.20 0.09 -20.56
N ALA A 26 -12.37 -0.92 -20.75
CA ALA A 26 -12.52 -2.20 -20.10
C ALA A 26 -12.39 -1.93 -18.60
N VAL A 27 -13.53 -1.77 -17.93
CA VAL A 27 -13.60 -1.84 -16.48
C VAL A 27 -13.28 -3.30 -16.15
N PHE A 28 -12.01 -3.58 -15.89
CA PHE A 28 -11.63 -4.86 -15.29
C PHE A 28 -12.32 -4.92 -13.92
N PRO A 29 -13.14 -5.95 -13.64
CA PRO A 29 -13.68 -6.13 -12.31
C PRO A 29 -12.48 -6.28 -11.36
N ARG A 30 -12.31 -5.28 -10.48
CA ARG A 30 -11.36 -5.38 -9.39
C ARG A 30 -11.83 -6.55 -8.54
N GLY A 31 -11.02 -7.59 -8.41
CA GLY A 31 -11.30 -8.67 -7.47
C GLY A 31 -11.58 -8.10 -6.07
N PRO A 32 -12.19 -8.87 -5.16
CA PRO A 32 -12.44 -8.40 -3.82
C PRO A 32 -11.13 -7.87 -3.24
N GLU A 33 -11.14 -6.58 -2.85
CA GLU A 33 -9.98 -5.99 -2.19
C GLU A 33 -9.72 -6.77 -0.89
N PRO A 34 -8.47 -7.13 -0.58
CA PRO A 34 -8.16 -7.85 0.65
C PRO A 34 -8.64 -7.02 1.84
N SER A 35 -9.49 -7.62 2.66
CA SER A 35 -10.02 -6.96 3.86
C SER A 35 -8.97 -6.96 4.97
N PRO A 36 -8.87 -5.88 5.76
CA PRO A 36 -7.93 -5.83 6.88
C PRO A 36 -8.28 -6.90 7.93
N ASP A 37 -7.28 -7.67 8.33
CA ASP A 37 -7.38 -8.66 9.40
C ASP A 37 -6.62 -8.17 10.64
N LEU A 38 -7.32 -7.45 11.50
CA LEU A 38 -6.74 -6.87 12.71
C LEU A 38 -6.26 -7.92 13.73
N SER A 39 -6.66 -9.19 13.59
CA SER A 39 -6.17 -10.28 14.46
C SER A 39 -4.68 -10.56 14.27
N LYS A 40 -4.10 -10.08 13.16
CA LYS A 40 -2.65 -10.15 12.92
C LYS A 40 -1.84 -9.21 13.82
N ILE A 41 -2.46 -8.20 14.45
CA ILE A 41 -1.79 -7.26 15.36
C ILE A 41 -1.82 -7.85 16.77
N THR A 42 -0.64 -8.07 17.36
CA THR A 42 -0.52 -8.77 18.64
C THR A 42 -0.46 -7.84 19.86
N PHE A 43 -0.39 -6.54 19.65
CA PHE A 43 -0.33 -5.56 20.75
C PHE A 43 -1.61 -4.72 20.81
N ASP A 44 -1.86 -4.16 22.00
CA ASP A 44 -3.04 -3.35 22.26
C ASP A 44 -2.92 -1.97 21.59
N LEU A 45 -3.93 -1.61 20.79
CA LEU A 45 -4.02 -0.32 20.11
C LEU A 45 -4.79 0.73 20.93
N ALA A 46 -5.55 0.32 21.95
CA ALA A 46 -6.41 1.21 22.72
C ALA A 46 -5.66 2.34 23.45
N PRO A 47 -4.45 2.12 24.01
CA PRO A 47 -3.71 3.20 24.69
C PRO A 47 -3.02 4.18 23.72
N ILE A 48 -3.07 3.96 22.40
CA ILE A 48 -2.41 4.82 21.42
C ILE A 48 -3.38 5.91 20.96
N ASN A 49 -3.01 7.16 21.16
CA ASN A 49 -3.81 8.32 20.78
C ASN A 49 -3.86 8.55 19.25
N ASP A 50 -4.57 9.55 18.79
CA ASP A 50 -4.72 9.82 17.33
C ASP A 50 -3.44 10.30 16.66
N GLU A 51 -2.47 10.83 17.44
CA GLU A 51 -1.13 11.17 16.97
C GLU A 51 -0.18 9.95 16.89
N GLY A 52 -0.65 8.76 17.29
CA GLY A 52 0.15 7.54 17.32
C GLY A 52 1.09 7.43 18.51
N LEU A 53 0.79 8.10 19.60
CA LEU A 53 1.59 8.10 20.82
C LEU A 53 0.87 7.40 21.97
N ALA A 54 1.62 6.72 22.82
CA ALA A 54 1.12 6.07 24.04
C ALA A 54 2.01 6.40 25.24
N GLY A 55 1.42 6.35 26.44
CA GLY A 55 2.12 6.61 27.69
C GLY A 55 1.43 7.64 28.55
N PRO A 56 2.03 8.01 29.70
CA PRO A 56 1.51 9.06 30.56
C PRO A 56 1.59 10.44 29.87
N PRO A 57 0.77 11.43 30.30
CA PRO A 57 0.69 12.73 29.62
C PRO A 57 2.02 13.50 29.51
N ASP A 58 2.95 13.24 30.42
CA ASP A 58 4.28 13.84 30.48
C ASP A 58 5.39 12.95 29.86
N GLY A 59 5.01 11.82 29.26
CA GLY A 59 5.94 10.84 28.68
C GLY A 59 5.35 10.08 27.52
N LEU A 60 4.62 10.73 26.62
CA LEU A 60 4.08 10.11 25.41
C LEU A 60 5.22 9.71 24.46
N VAL A 61 5.19 8.46 24.01
CA VAL A 61 6.16 7.87 23.07
C VAL A 61 5.45 7.20 21.92
N ALA A 62 6.09 7.19 20.78
CA ALA A 62 5.67 6.40 19.63
C ALA A 62 5.82 4.90 19.92
N ILE A 63 5.01 4.09 19.25
CA ILE A 63 5.11 2.64 19.31
C ILE A 63 5.74 2.15 18.01
N ASP A 64 6.90 1.52 18.12
CA ASP A 64 7.48 0.80 17.01
C ASP A 64 6.84 -0.58 16.89
N TYR A 65 6.64 -1.01 15.66
CA TYR A 65 6.12 -2.34 15.35
C TYR A 65 6.96 -3.01 14.27
N GLU A 66 6.99 -4.34 14.31
CA GLU A 66 7.76 -5.16 13.39
C GLU A 66 6.89 -6.16 12.66
N LEU A 67 7.24 -6.45 11.43
CA LEU A 67 6.61 -7.45 10.58
C LEU A 67 7.63 -8.07 9.62
N CYS A 68 7.34 -9.29 9.18
CA CYS A 68 8.13 -9.97 8.17
C CYS A 68 7.43 -9.88 6.82
N ILE A 69 8.18 -9.49 5.80
CA ILE A 69 7.70 -9.43 4.42
C ILE A 69 8.66 -10.20 3.49
N PRO A 70 8.21 -10.63 2.29
CA PRO A 70 9.12 -11.25 1.32
C PRO A 70 10.33 -10.34 1.02
N ALA A 71 11.52 -10.93 0.93
CA ALA A 71 12.76 -10.21 0.62
C ALA A 71 12.84 -9.82 -0.87
N THR A 72 11.78 -9.22 -1.39
CA THR A 72 11.67 -8.77 -2.79
C THR A 72 11.55 -7.26 -2.87
N PRO A 73 12.11 -6.62 -3.91
CA PRO A 73 11.95 -5.17 -4.10
C PRO A 73 10.48 -4.74 -4.20
N GLN A 74 9.62 -5.57 -4.77
CA GLN A 74 8.19 -5.30 -4.93
C GLN A 74 7.47 -5.21 -3.58
N ALA A 75 7.68 -6.19 -2.70
CA ALA A 75 7.08 -6.19 -1.36
C ALA A 75 7.57 -5.01 -0.51
N GLN A 76 8.88 -4.70 -0.59
CA GLN A 76 9.43 -3.54 0.11
C GLN A 76 8.85 -2.22 -0.40
N GLN A 77 8.70 -2.05 -1.72
CA GLN A 77 8.07 -0.85 -2.29
C GLN A 77 6.60 -0.74 -1.92
N GLU A 78 5.86 -1.85 -1.91
CA GLU A 78 4.45 -1.89 -1.54
C GLU A 78 4.26 -1.44 -0.09
N VAL A 79 5.01 -2.03 0.84
CA VAL A 79 4.98 -1.67 2.26
C VAL A 79 5.43 -0.21 2.48
N ASN A 80 6.48 0.25 1.81
CA ASN A 80 6.95 1.63 1.94
C ASN A 80 5.97 2.67 1.41
N ARG A 81 5.09 2.31 0.47
CA ARG A 81 4.00 3.21 0.03
C ARG A 81 2.89 3.32 1.06
N MET A 82 2.60 2.25 1.79
CA MET A 82 1.59 2.22 2.85
C MET A 82 2.09 2.89 4.12
N ASP A 83 3.35 2.62 4.46
CA ASP A 83 4.03 3.12 5.66
C ASP A 83 5.39 3.74 5.32
N PRO A 84 5.46 5.08 5.16
CA PRO A 84 6.72 5.77 4.89
C PRO A 84 7.73 5.75 6.05
N THR A 85 7.31 5.34 7.26
CA THR A 85 8.20 5.27 8.43
C THR A 85 9.03 4.00 8.45
N VAL A 86 8.65 3.00 7.63
CA VAL A 86 9.27 1.68 7.63
C VAL A 86 10.74 1.74 7.26
N LYS A 87 11.53 1.00 8.05
CA LYS A 87 12.93 0.67 7.76
C LYS A 87 13.06 -0.83 7.58
N PHE A 88 13.88 -1.24 6.61
CA PHE A 88 14.12 -2.64 6.31
C PHE A 88 15.49 -3.08 6.85
N TYR A 89 15.52 -4.27 7.44
CA TYR A 89 16.72 -4.85 8.07
C TYR A 89 17.01 -6.23 7.43
N PRO A 90 17.72 -6.26 6.28
CA PRO A 90 18.08 -7.51 5.62
C PRO A 90 18.97 -8.36 6.51
N GLY A 91 18.64 -9.66 6.62
CA GLY A 91 19.41 -10.60 7.43
C GLY A 91 19.13 -10.59 8.92
N SER A 92 18.32 -9.65 9.42
CA SER A 92 17.78 -9.69 10.78
C SER A 92 16.51 -10.52 10.84
N ALA A 93 16.42 -11.42 11.82
CA ALA A 93 15.19 -12.15 12.09
C ALA A 93 14.18 -11.33 12.91
N GLY A 94 14.63 -10.29 13.60
CA GLY A 94 13.84 -9.58 14.59
C GLY A 94 13.40 -10.49 15.73
N ARG A 95 12.61 -9.98 16.66
CA ARG A 95 11.95 -10.78 17.70
C ARG A 95 10.78 -11.60 17.13
N ILE A 96 10.17 -11.06 16.06
CA ILE A 96 9.07 -11.70 15.35
C ILE A 96 9.50 -13.01 14.65
N GLY A 97 10.80 -13.19 14.34
CA GLY A 97 11.35 -14.43 13.78
C GLY A 97 11.22 -14.53 12.25
N CYS A 98 11.62 -13.50 11.50
CA CYS A 98 11.62 -13.56 10.04
C CYS A 98 12.52 -14.68 9.52
N SER A 99 12.07 -15.41 8.50
CA SER A 99 12.81 -16.45 7.81
C SER A 99 13.87 -15.88 6.84
N LYS A 100 14.71 -16.75 6.27
CA LYS A 100 15.82 -16.33 5.38
C LYS A 100 15.34 -15.71 4.06
N ASP A 101 14.15 -16.04 3.62
CA ASP A 101 13.49 -15.50 2.42
C ASP A 101 12.62 -14.27 2.71
N GLN A 102 12.68 -13.78 3.93
CA GLN A 102 11.99 -12.58 4.39
C GLN A 102 12.97 -11.49 4.81
N VAL A 103 12.48 -10.26 4.84
CA VAL A 103 13.14 -9.11 5.42
C VAL A 103 12.31 -8.59 6.60
N LEU A 104 12.98 -8.27 7.69
CA LEU A 104 12.39 -7.58 8.81
C LEU A 104 12.09 -6.13 8.40
N ALA A 105 10.86 -5.72 8.62
CA ALA A 105 10.40 -4.35 8.45
C ALA A 105 9.97 -3.78 9.81
N ILE A 106 10.46 -2.61 10.18
CA ILE A 106 10.09 -1.91 11.42
C ILE A 106 9.48 -0.57 11.05
N GLY A 107 8.24 -0.35 11.44
CA GLY A 107 7.49 0.89 11.28
C GLY A 107 7.19 1.56 12.62
N ASN A 108 6.58 2.75 12.57
CA ASN A 108 6.34 3.57 13.73
C ASN A 108 4.92 4.16 13.70
N THR A 109 4.22 4.16 14.82
CA THR A 109 2.85 4.68 14.92
C THR A 109 2.77 6.20 14.89
N HIS A 110 3.87 6.93 15.14
CA HIS A 110 3.86 8.40 15.14
C HIS A 110 3.81 8.95 13.71
N GLN A 111 2.66 8.77 13.07
CA GLN A 111 2.37 9.24 11.73
C GLN A 111 0.87 9.48 11.55
N LYS A 112 0.52 10.38 10.64
CA LYS A 112 -0.88 10.67 10.34
C LYS A 112 -1.59 9.43 9.81
N GLY A 113 -2.73 9.08 10.42
CA GLY A 113 -3.54 7.95 9.95
C GLY A 113 -2.92 6.57 10.27
N TRP A 114 -2.10 6.46 11.28
CA TRP A 114 -1.42 5.23 11.68
C TRP A 114 -2.36 4.00 11.78
N LYS A 115 -3.61 4.19 12.20
CA LYS A 115 -4.62 3.11 12.26
C LYS A 115 -4.91 2.56 10.86
N ILE A 116 -5.03 3.44 9.87
CA ILE A 116 -5.27 3.06 8.47
C ILE A 116 -4.03 2.33 7.90
N VAL A 117 -2.83 2.82 8.23
CA VAL A 117 -1.58 2.18 7.83
C VAL A 117 -1.52 0.74 8.34
N LEU A 118 -1.77 0.51 9.64
CA LEU A 118 -1.81 -0.84 10.20
C LEU A 118 -2.89 -1.72 9.53
N GLN A 119 -4.07 -1.18 9.28
CA GLN A 119 -5.12 -1.90 8.55
C GLN A 119 -4.68 -2.31 7.15
N GLN A 120 -4.04 -1.43 6.40
CA GLN A 120 -3.51 -1.73 5.07
C GLN A 120 -2.42 -2.81 5.13
N LEU A 121 -1.49 -2.72 6.08
CA LEU A 121 -0.47 -3.74 6.26
C LEU A 121 -1.07 -5.11 6.59
N THR A 122 -2.12 -5.17 7.42
CA THR A 122 -2.80 -6.44 7.75
C THR A 122 -3.58 -7.03 6.58
N SER A 123 -3.94 -6.24 5.57
CA SER A 123 -4.62 -6.73 4.36
C SER A 123 -3.68 -7.46 3.39
N LEU A 124 -2.37 -7.30 3.56
CA LEU A 124 -1.38 -8.01 2.73
C LEU A 124 -1.34 -9.50 3.08
N ASP A 125 -1.52 -10.36 2.08
CA ASP A 125 -1.60 -11.81 2.27
C ASP A 125 -0.31 -12.41 2.85
N TYR A 126 0.83 -11.83 2.53
CA TYR A 126 2.14 -12.26 3.03
C TYR A 126 2.45 -11.76 4.44
N VAL A 127 1.76 -10.74 4.95
CA VAL A 127 1.86 -10.31 6.34
C VAL A 127 1.04 -11.23 7.21
N LYS A 128 1.72 -12.00 8.06
CA LYS A 128 1.08 -12.98 8.95
C LYS A 128 0.86 -12.45 10.35
N ARG A 129 1.73 -11.55 10.80
CA ARG A 129 1.70 -10.98 12.13
C ARG A 129 2.39 -9.61 12.15
N ILE A 130 1.94 -8.73 13.04
CA ILE A 130 2.56 -7.44 13.36
C ILE A 130 2.74 -7.41 14.87
N ASP A 131 3.98 -7.41 15.33
CA ASP A 131 4.33 -7.40 16.75
C ASP A 131 4.82 -6.01 17.16
N ARG A 132 4.74 -5.70 18.46
CA ARG A 132 5.39 -4.53 19.02
C ARG A 132 6.91 -4.72 19.01
N SER A 133 7.63 -3.75 18.46
CA SER A 133 9.09 -3.69 18.50
C SER A 133 9.55 -2.88 19.74
N PHE A 134 10.64 -3.31 20.37
CA PHE A 134 11.23 -2.64 21.54
C PHE A 134 12.64 -2.11 21.27
N GLY A 135 12.92 -1.82 20.00
CA GLY A 135 14.24 -1.43 19.52
C GLY A 135 15.19 -2.61 19.34
N GLU A 136 16.11 -2.46 18.42
CA GLU A 136 17.27 -3.33 18.21
C GLU A 136 18.53 -2.68 18.80
#